data_0af6ae0a217f8502825ddd7b4ad799a6
#
_entry.id   0af6ae0a217f8502825ddd7b4ad799a6
#
_cell.length_a   1.000
_cell.length_b   1.000
_cell.length_c   1.000
_cell.angle_alpha   90.00
_cell.angle_beta   90.00
_cell.angle_gamma   90.00
#
_symmetry.space_group_name_H-M   'P 1'
#
loop_
_entity.id
_entity.type
_entity.pdbx_description
1 polymer ?
#
loop_
_entity_poly.entity_id
_entity_poly.type
_entity_poly.pdbx_seq_one_letter_code
_entity_poly.pdbx_strand_id
1 'polypeptide(L)'
;MFNREMMTVTLSLSCSMLCHADTDPVDIVGIGGSTLHFSHFNEKFGGWSHVEYKSPTHRFLLYAPPDGTVDSGIGVVAGSDNSMVSPDKKNVLIQRTAIGYVEDPQGNRIVSEQTHCDVISLKSGCAKNLGSAIQCDGEWVGDAWKDSTGHLFDFSTSGSSPQEVRNQASKLSSARPRALSLSDTLFMGGPSYMACYPVDEDIAAYNDLGFYFAEGGEHLWAMQIYEKLLDLAPRRIPLQLNVADSLWALGRHDDAKSHYAIYRDAMLTKAPANRIPDRAELRLK
;
A
#
# COMPACT_ATOMS: atom_id res chain seq x y z
N MET A 1 57.25 -28.90 54.64
CA MET A 1 57.43 -28.11 53.42
C MET A 1 56.22 -28.38 52.54
N PHE A 2 55.23 -27.50 52.55
CA PHE A 2 54.05 -27.62 51.73
C PHE A 2 54.11 -26.49 50.70
N ASN A 3 54.34 -26.89 49.43
CA ASN A 3 54.23 -25.94 48.29
C ASN A 3 52.76 -25.67 47.96
N ARG A 4 52.39 -24.41 47.99
CA ARG A 4 51.08 -23.91 47.64
C ARG A 4 51.18 -23.34 46.22
N GLU A 5 50.75 -24.14 45.20
CA GLU A 5 50.61 -23.62 43.85
C GLU A 5 49.37 -22.69 43.80
N MET A 6 49.63 -21.50 43.36
CA MET A 6 48.61 -20.43 43.18
C MET A 6 48.07 -20.54 41.74
N MET A 7 46.85 -21.05 41.63
CA MET A 7 46.14 -21.21 40.36
C MET A 7 45.55 -19.86 39.97
N THR A 8 46.14 -19.21 38.96
CA THR A 8 45.65 -17.96 38.39
C THR A 8 44.47 -18.25 37.44
N VAL A 9 43.25 -17.90 37.83
CA VAL A 9 42.08 -17.98 36.99
C VAL A 9 42.04 -16.72 36.13
N THR A 10 42.34 -16.84 34.86
CA THR A 10 42.15 -15.80 33.85
C THR A 10 40.66 -15.78 33.45
N LEU A 11 39.92 -14.76 33.91
CA LEU A 11 38.59 -14.46 33.42
C LEU A 11 38.72 -13.86 32.02
N SER A 12 38.41 -14.64 31.00
CA SER A 12 38.20 -14.11 29.64
C SER A 12 36.85 -13.39 29.61
N LEU A 13 36.86 -12.05 29.59
CA LEU A 13 35.71 -11.26 29.22
C LEU A 13 35.42 -11.50 27.73
N SER A 14 34.46 -12.37 27.45
CA SER A 14 33.84 -12.43 26.13
C SER A 14 32.98 -11.17 25.94
N CYS A 15 33.54 -10.21 25.23
CA CYS A 15 32.77 -9.04 24.74
C CYS A 15 31.75 -9.56 23.76
N SER A 16 30.52 -9.75 24.22
CA SER A 16 29.35 -9.95 23.35
C SER A 16 29.16 -8.65 22.58
N MET A 17 29.66 -8.57 21.35
CA MET A 17 29.25 -7.56 20.43
C MET A 17 27.75 -7.78 20.18
N LEU A 18 26.92 -7.03 20.89
CA LEU A 18 25.54 -6.79 20.48
C LEU A 18 25.63 -6.11 19.14
N CYS A 19 25.42 -6.87 18.05
CA CYS A 19 25.08 -6.29 16.77
C CYS A 19 23.78 -5.49 17.01
N HIS A 20 23.91 -4.20 17.23
CA HIS A 20 22.78 -3.30 17.08
C HIS A 20 22.43 -3.37 15.59
N ALA A 21 21.23 -3.87 15.28
CA ALA A 21 20.68 -3.68 13.95
C ALA A 21 20.68 -2.16 13.68
N ASP A 22 21.23 -1.78 12.53
CA ASP A 22 21.28 -0.37 12.14
C ASP A 22 19.84 0.12 12.03
N THR A 23 19.42 0.97 12.99
CA THR A 23 18.06 1.51 13.09
C THR A 23 17.94 2.87 12.40
N ASP A 24 19.03 3.33 11.80
CA ASP A 24 19.06 4.59 11.06
C ASP A 24 18.27 4.46 9.74
N PRO A 25 17.57 5.51 9.33
CA PRO A 25 16.86 5.53 8.06
C PRO A 25 17.76 5.14 6.88
N VAL A 26 17.24 4.35 5.96
CA VAL A 26 17.97 3.85 4.79
C VAL A 26 17.35 4.40 3.50
N ASP A 27 18.20 4.84 2.58
CA ASP A 27 17.80 5.29 1.26
C ASP A 27 18.30 4.34 0.16
N ILE A 28 17.39 3.93 -0.72
CA ILE A 28 17.73 3.25 -1.97
C ILE A 28 17.57 4.25 -3.10
N VAL A 29 18.66 4.51 -3.80
CA VAL A 29 18.70 5.49 -4.90
C VAL A 29 18.45 4.79 -6.23
N GLY A 30 17.39 5.22 -6.91
CA GLY A 30 17.03 4.79 -8.26
C GLY A 30 17.52 5.74 -9.34
N ILE A 31 17.00 5.53 -10.55
CA ILE A 31 17.30 6.38 -11.71
C ILE A 31 16.57 7.73 -11.63
N GLY A 32 17.11 8.76 -12.28
CA GLY A 32 16.42 10.04 -12.44
C GLY A 32 16.20 10.83 -11.14
N GLY A 33 16.95 10.53 -10.07
CA GLY A 33 16.83 11.22 -8.78
C GLY A 33 15.67 10.69 -7.92
N SER A 34 15.14 9.52 -8.23
CA SER A 34 14.17 8.85 -7.37
C SER A 34 14.85 8.16 -6.20
N THR A 35 14.13 8.02 -5.09
CA THR A 35 14.58 7.30 -3.90
C THR A 35 13.43 6.55 -3.24
N LEU A 36 13.76 5.42 -2.61
CA LEU A 36 12.94 4.81 -1.57
C LEU A 36 13.58 5.09 -0.23
N HIS A 37 12.85 5.76 0.64
CA HIS A 37 13.27 6.12 1.98
C HIS A 37 12.59 5.23 3.00
N PHE A 38 13.38 4.46 3.76
CA PHE A 38 12.91 3.58 4.83
C PHE A 38 13.11 4.27 6.16
N SER A 39 12.05 4.35 6.97
CA SER A 39 12.09 4.99 8.29
C SER A 39 11.14 4.32 9.28
N HIS A 40 11.23 4.68 10.57
CA HIS A 40 10.45 4.10 11.65
C HIS A 40 10.69 2.60 11.79
N PHE A 41 11.92 2.23 12.15
CA PHE A 41 12.28 0.85 12.41
C PHE A 41 11.48 0.26 13.57
N ASN A 42 10.90 -0.90 13.36
CA ASN A 42 10.14 -1.65 14.35
C ASN A 42 10.98 -2.83 14.85
N GLU A 43 11.53 -2.71 16.05
CA GLU A 43 12.41 -3.73 16.64
C GLU A 43 11.70 -5.09 16.84
N LYS A 44 10.40 -5.07 17.13
CA LYS A 44 9.62 -6.29 17.38
C LYS A 44 9.55 -7.18 16.14
N PHE A 45 9.45 -6.57 14.95
CA PHE A 45 9.27 -7.29 13.68
C PHE A 45 10.51 -7.21 12.78
N GLY A 46 11.56 -6.50 13.22
CA GLY A 46 12.84 -6.46 12.51
C GLY A 46 12.77 -5.78 11.14
N GLY A 47 12.00 -4.70 11.01
CA GLY A 47 11.86 -4.03 9.72
C GLY A 47 11.29 -2.61 9.85
N TRP A 48 11.20 -1.93 8.72
CA TRP A 48 10.77 -0.55 8.60
C TRP A 48 9.26 -0.47 8.39
N SER A 49 8.55 0.35 9.18
CA SER A 49 7.10 0.55 9.05
C SER A 49 6.72 1.65 8.07
N HIS A 50 7.67 2.48 7.64
CA HIS A 50 7.45 3.53 6.65
C HIS A 50 8.40 3.37 5.47
N VAL A 51 7.83 3.24 4.28
CA VAL A 51 8.55 3.24 3.00
C VAL A 51 8.00 4.35 2.14
N GLU A 52 8.79 5.38 1.89
CA GLU A 52 8.38 6.54 1.10
C GLU A 52 9.08 6.54 -0.25
N TYR A 53 8.30 6.58 -1.31
CA TYR A 53 8.81 6.84 -2.66
C TYR A 53 8.89 8.34 -2.89
N LYS A 54 10.04 8.80 -3.40
CA LYS A 54 10.29 10.19 -3.80
C LYS A 54 10.85 10.22 -5.21
N SER A 55 10.35 11.13 -6.00
CA SER A 55 10.91 11.51 -7.30
C SER A 55 10.81 13.04 -7.46
N PRO A 56 11.37 13.64 -8.51
CA PRO A 56 11.22 15.08 -8.75
C PRO A 56 9.76 15.55 -8.86
N THR A 57 8.84 14.65 -9.20
CA THR A 57 7.43 15.00 -9.48
C THR A 57 6.42 14.35 -8.53
N HIS A 58 6.82 13.32 -7.79
CA HIS A 58 5.91 12.55 -6.94
C HIS A 58 6.55 12.21 -5.60
N ARG A 59 5.73 12.20 -4.57
CA ARG A 59 6.09 11.75 -3.23
C ARG A 59 4.88 11.09 -2.59
N PHE A 60 5.03 9.84 -2.12
CA PHE A 60 3.96 9.12 -1.44
C PHE A 60 4.50 7.94 -0.62
N LEU A 61 3.72 7.51 0.36
CA LEU A 61 4.00 6.31 1.15
C LEU A 61 3.51 5.07 0.42
N LEU A 62 4.36 4.03 0.41
CA LEU A 62 3.97 2.68 0.02
C LEU A 62 3.43 1.94 1.26
N TYR A 63 2.55 1.00 1.04
CA TYR A 63 1.97 0.12 2.06
C TYR A 63 1.22 0.83 3.20
N ALA A 64 1.01 2.14 3.07
CA ALA A 64 0.28 2.91 4.07
C ALA A 64 -1.22 2.83 3.81
N PRO A 65 -2.03 2.26 4.72
CA PRO A 65 -3.46 2.44 4.65
C PRO A 65 -3.81 3.90 4.96
N PRO A 66 -4.93 4.38 4.45
CA PRO A 66 -5.34 5.77 4.62
C PRO A 66 -5.54 6.23 6.07
N ASP A 67 -5.85 5.31 6.96
CA ASP A 67 -6.13 5.61 8.37
C ASP A 67 -4.89 5.64 9.26
N GLY A 68 -3.73 5.22 8.73
CA GLY A 68 -2.47 5.21 9.47
C GLY A 68 -2.43 4.28 10.69
N THR A 69 -3.44 3.43 10.87
CA THR A 69 -3.48 2.50 11.99
C THR A 69 -2.59 1.29 11.73
N VAL A 70 -1.65 1.05 12.64
CA VAL A 70 -0.70 -0.08 12.59
C VAL A 70 -1.42 -1.44 12.67
N ASP A 71 -2.66 -1.44 13.17
CA ASP A 71 -3.49 -2.65 13.31
C ASP A 71 -4.14 -3.14 12.01
N SER A 72 -4.03 -2.40 10.93
CA SER A 72 -4.69 -2.69 9.66
C SER A 72 -3.87 -3.57 8.70
N GLY A 73 -2.98 -4.42 9.21
CA GLY A 73 -2.25 -5.41 8.40
C GLY A 73 -1.03 -4.85 7.66
N ILE A 74 -0.57 -3.65 8.03
CA ILE A 74 0.70 -3.15 7.53
C ILE A 74 1.80 -3.88 8.26
N GLY A 75 2.57 -4.55 7.47
CA GLY A 75 3.77 -5.16 7.94
C GLY A 75 4.93 -4.19 8.01
N VAL A 76 6.05 -4.75 8.28
CA VAL A 76 7.33 -4.10 8.17
C VAL A 76 8.02 -4.59 6.90
N VAL A 77 8.82 -3.72 6.32
CA VAL A 77 9.67 -4.06 5.19
C VAL A 77 11.06 -4.30 5.71
N ALA A 78 11.63 -5.46 5.42
CA ALA A 78 13.04 -5.71 5.67
C ALA A 78 13.87 -4.76 4.81
N GLY A 79 14.87 -4.14 5.41
CA GLY A 79 15.82 -3.32 4.68
C GLY A 79 16.43 -4.14 3.55
N SER A 80 16.45 -3.61 2.34
CA SER A 80 17.16 -4.26 1.25
C SER A 80 18.62 -3.81 1.25
N ASP A 81 19.50 -4.73 0.98
CA ASP A 81 20.86 -4.39 0.61
C ASP A 81 20.97 -4.03 -0.88
N ASN A 82 22.13 -3.57 -1.31
CA ASN A 82 22.35 -3.20 -2.71
C ASN A 82 22.23 -4.38 -3.69
N SER A 83 22.27 -5.63 -3.22
CA SER A 83 22.12 -6.82 -4.06
C SER A 83 20.70 -6.99 -4.57
N MET A 84 19.73 -6.41 -3.87
CA MET A 84 18.31 -6.43 -4.24
C MET A 84 17.92 -5.37 -5.28
N VAL A 85 18.82 -4.43 -5.60
CA VAL A 85 18.63 -3.42 -6.63
C VAL A 85 19.05 -3.95 -7.98
N SER A 86 18.24 -3.79 -9.02
CA SER A 86 18.60 -4.19 -10.38
C SER A 86 19.85 -3.44 -10.89
N PRO A 87 20.69 -4.06 -11.74
CA PRO A 87 21.89 -3.43 -12.27
C PRO A 87 21.62 -2.10 -12.97
N ASP A 88 20.47 -1.95 -13.63
CA ASP A 88 20.03 -0.72 -14.28
C ASP A 88 19.37 0.30 -13.33
N LYS A 89 19.28 -0.02 -12.03
CA LYS A 89 18.67 0.79 -10.96
C LYS A 89 17.20 1.19 -11.21
N LYS A 90 16.47 0.39 -11.99
CA LYS A 90 15.03 0.64 -12.24
C LYS A 90 14.12 -0.08 -11.28
N ASN A 91 14.57 -1.18 -10.70
CA ASN A 91 13.77 -2.04 -9.82
C ASN A 91 14.55 -2.39 -8.55
N VAL A 92 13.81 -2.63 -7.49
CA VAL A 92 14.33 -3.20 -6.25
C VAL A 92 13.36 -4.26 -5.74
N LEU A 93 13.89 -5.38 -5.26
CA LEU A 93 13.11 -6.37 -4.53
C LEU A 93 13.16 -6.05 -3.04
N ILE A 94 12.04 -6.25 -2.38
CA ILE A 94 11.94 -6.11 -0.93
C ILE A 94 11.13 -7.24 -0.34
N GLN A 95 11.47 -7.63 0.88
CA GLN A 95 10.65 -8.53 1.68
C GLN A 95 9.71 -7.69 2.55
N ARG A 96 8.42 -7.94 2.42
CA ARG A 96 7.37 -7.30 3.22
C ARG A 96 6.68 -8.33 4.09
N THR A 97 6.69 -8.14 5.40
CA THR A 97 5.95 -8.97 6.34
C THR A 97 4.62 -8.30 6.68
N ALA A 98 3.53 -8.86 6.19
CA ALA A 98 2.19 -8.48 6.59
C ALA A 98 1.90 -9.08 7.97
N ILE A 99 1.40 -8.25 8.89
CA ILE A 99 1.10 -8.64 10.26
C ILE A 99 -0.40 -8.49 10.46
N GLY A 100 -1.04 -9.55 10.89
CA GLY A 100 -2.48 -9.58 11.12
C GLY A 100 -2.82 -10.40 12.35
N TYR A 101 -4.11 -10.59 12.55
CA TYR A 101 -4.62 -11.45 13.62
C TYR A 101 -5.54 -12.51 13.03
N VAL A 102 -5.39 -13.72 13.51
CA VAL A 102 -6.30 -14.83 13.23
C VAL A 102 -6.87 -15.34 14.55
N GLU A 103 -8.06 -15.92 14.51
CA GLU A 103 -8.62 -16.62 15.68
C GLU A 103 -8.19 -18.07 15.67
N ASP A 104 -7.69 -18.55 16.82
CA ASP A 104 -7.42 -19.96 17.02
C ASP A 104 -8.74 -20.75 17.17
N PRO A 105 -8.70 -22.09 17.15
CA PRO A 105 -9.91 -22.91 17.33
C PRO A 105 -10.65 -22.70 18.67
N GLN A 106 -10.00 -22.05 19.63
CA GLN A 106 -10.55 -21.69 20.94
C GLN A 106 -11.12 -20.27 20.97
N GLY A 107 -11.03 -19.52 19.86
CA GLY A 107 -11.51 -18.15 19.73
C GLY A 107 -10.54 -17.09 20.27
N ASN A 108 -9.29 -17.45 20.58
CA ASN A 108 -8.29 -16.47 21.00
C ASN A 108 -7.67 -15.78 19.77
N ARG A 109 -7.44 -14.49 19.88
CA ARG A 109 -6.79 -13.70 18.85
C ARG A 109 -5.27 -13.90 18.91
N ILE A 110 -4.70 -14.50 17.86
CA ILE A 110 -3.26 -14.73 17.74
C ILE A 110 -2.67 -13.91 16.58
N VAL A 111 -1.42 -13.47 16.73
CA VAL A 111 -0.70 -12.77 15.67
C VAL A 111 -0.36 -13.76 14.57
N SER A 112 -0.65 -13.37 13.34
CA SER A 112 -0.26 -14.09 12.12
C SER A 112 0.65 -13.18 11.29
N GLU A 113 1.77 -13.73 10.87
CA GLU A 113 2.76 -13.04 10.04
C GLU A 113 2.88 -13.77 8.71
N GLN A 114 2.89 -13.02 7.63
CA GLN A 114 3.09 -13.56 6.29
C GLN A 114 4.07 -12.69 5.52
N THR A 115 5.20 -13.29 5.13
CA THR A 115 6.22 -12.58 4.38
C THR A 115 6.06 -12.81 2.88
N HIS A 116 6.07 -11.71 2.16
CA HIS A 116 5.95 -11.61 0.71
C HIS A 116 7.22 -11.06 0.09
N CYS A 117 7.46 -11.39 -1.17
CA CYS A 117 8.44 -10.74 -2.01
C CYS A 117 7.70 -9.75 -2.93
N ASP A 118 8.10 -8.49 -2.85
CA ASP A 118 7.54 -7.45 -3.72
C ASP A 118 8.67 -6.83 -4.56
N VAL A 119 8.37 -6.45 -5.79
CA VAL A 119 9.24 -5.63 -6.63
C VAL A 119 8.69 -4.21 -6.69
N ILE A 120 9.55 -3.21 -6.48
CA ILE A 120 9.20 -1.80 -6.60
C ILE A 120 9.95 -1.21 -7.78
N SER A 121 9.22 -0.57 -8.68
CA SER A 121 9.81 0.27 -9.73
C SER A 121 10.37 1.55 -9.14
N LEU A 122 11.67 1.71 -9.18
CA LEU A 122 12.35 2.96 -8.75
C LEU A 122 12.06 4.13 -9.71
N LYS A 123 11.50 3.87 -10.89
CA LYS A 123 11.08 4.91 -11.83
C LYS A 123 9.75 5.56 -11.44
N SER A 124 8.81 4.79 -10.87
CA SER A 124 7.43 5.25 -10.67
C SER A 124 6.90 5.06 -9.25
N GLY A 125 7.51 4.20 -8.42
CA GLY A 125 6.98 3.77 -7.15
C GLY A 125 5.87 2.71 -7.27
N CYS A 126 5.65 2.16 -8.46
CA CYS A 126 4.77 1.02 -8.67
C CYS A 126 5.32 -0.21 -7.94
N ALA A 127 4.55 -0.81 -7.03
CA ALA A 127 4.91 -2.04 -6.34
C ALA A 127 4.03 -3.19 -6.80
N LYS A 128 4.65 -4.36 -7.00
CA LYS A 128 3.96 -5.59 -7.40
C LYS A 128 4.41 -6.74 -6.52
N ASN A 129 3.47 -7.61 -6.15
CA ASN A 129 3.78 -8.82 -5.40
C ASN A 129 4.25 -9.92 -6.36
N LEU A 130 5.40 -10.53 -6.03
CA LEU A 130 5.96 -11.66 -6.78
C LEU A 130 5.58 -13.01 -6.16
N GLY A 131 5.04 -13.01 -4.93
CA GLY A 131 4.67 -14.21 -4.20
C GLY A 131 5.21 -14.21 -2.76
N SER A 132 5.56 -15.39 -2.25
CA SER A 132 6.10 -15.56 -0.90
C SER A 132 7.57 -15.13 -0.82
N ALA A 133 8.11 -15.07 0.39
CA ALA A 133 9.51 -14.66 0.64
C ALA A 133 10.55 -15.40 -0.21
N ILE A 134 10.30 -16.65 -0.59
CA ILE A 134 11.24 -17.46 -1.38
C ILE A 134 11.51 -16.85 -2.77
N GLN A 135 10.60 -16.07 -3.32
CA GLN A 135 10.80 -15.38 -4.60
C GLN A 135 11.83 -14.24 -4.49
N CYS A 136 12.12 -13.77 -3.27
CA CYS A 136 13.22 -12.83 -3.03
C CYS A 136 14.60 -13.51 -2.85
N ASP A 137 14.67 -14.84 -2.81
CA ASP A 137 15.91 -15.59 -2.80
C ASP A 137 16.32 -15.89 -4.25
N GLY A 138 17.40 -15.25 -4.73
CA GLY A 138 17.79 -15.39 -6.13
C GLY A 138 18.91 -14.44 -6.55
N GLU A 139 18.98 -14.17 -7.84
CA GLU A 139 20.02 -13.32 -8.43
C GLU A 139 19.51 -12.53 -9.63
N TRP A 140 20.13 -11.39 -9.89
CA TRP A 140 19.91 -10.65 -11.13
C TRP A 140 20.63 -11.31 -12.30
N VAL A 141 19.89 -11.62 -13.36
CA VAL A 141 20.42 -12.09 -14.64
C VAL A 141 20.17 -11.00 -15.67
N GLY A 142 21.16 -10.13 -15.89
CA GLY A 142 20.91 -8.84 -16.54
C GLY A 142 19.96 -8.00 -15.70
N ASP A 143 18.89 -7.50 -16.30
CA ASP A 143 17.86 -6.69 -15.61
C ASP A 143 16.64 -7.52 -15.17
N ALA A 144 16.68 -8.85 -15.34
CA ALA A 144 15.63 -9.76 -14.90
C ALA A 144 16.03 -10.45 -13.58
N TRP A 145 15.07 -10.71 -12.72
CA TRP A 145 15.26 -11.47 -11.49
C TRP A 145 14.99 -12.94 -11.73
N LYS A 146 15.92 -13.79 -11.31
CA LYS A 146 15.79 -15.25 -11.31
C LYS A 146 15.79 -15.73 -9.87
N ASP A 147 14.66 -16.31 -9.41
CA ASP A 147 14.57 -16.85 -8.06
C ASP A 147 15.35 -18.16 -7.88
N SER A 148 15.48 -18.61 -6.63
CA SER A 148 16.19 -19.85 -6.29
C SER A 148 15.57 -21.11 -6.87
N THR A 149 14.31 -21.05 -7.33
CA THR A 149 13.64 -22.15 -8.06
C THR A 149 13.97 -22.16 -9.55
N GLY A 150 14.63 -21.12 -10.04
CA GLY A 150 14.98 -20.93 -11.44
C GLY A 150 13.92 -20.19 -12.26
N HIS A 151 12.86 -19.69 -11.62
CA HIS A 151 11.85 -18.89 -12.31
C HIS A 151 12.38 -17.50 -12.61
N LEU A 152 12.21 -17.07 -13.87
CA LEU A 152 12.62 -15.74 -14.33
C LEU A 152 11.39 -14.81 -14.33
N PHE A 153 11.47 -13.72 -13.59
CA PHE A 153 10.38 -12.75 -13.49
C PHE A 153 10.46 -11.70 -14.59
N ASP A 154 9.36 -11.54 -15.29
CA ASP A 154 9.12 -10.40 -16.19
C ASP A 154 8.33 -9.32 -15.46
N PHE A 155 8.99 -8.22 -15.10
CA PHE A 155 8.36 -7.10 -14.38
C PHE A 155 7.51 -6.20 -15.29
N SER A 156 7.57 -6.41 -16.62
CA SER A 156 6.70 -5.72 -17.57
C SER A 156 5.27 -6.28 -17.55
N THR A 157 5.10 -7.55 -17.13
CA THR A 157 3.77 -8.11 -16.98
C THR A 157 3.05 -7.41 -15.84
N SER A 158 1.90 -6.86 -16.14
CA SER A 158 1.07 -6.16 -15.19
C SER A 158 0.37 -7.14 -14.25
N GLY A 159 0.24 -6.79 -12.97
CA GLY A 159 -0.77 -7.39 -12.10
C GLY A 159 -2.19 -7.06 -12.60
N SER A 160 -3.20 -7.19 -11.76
CA SER A 160 -4.58 -6.92 -12.16
C SER A 160 -4.83 -5.44 -12.43
N SER A 161 -5.25 -5.12 -13.65
CA SER A 161 -5.65 -3.78 -14.07
C SER A 161 -6.90 -3.29 -13.31
N PRO A 162 -7.17 -1.97 -13.26
CA PRO A 162 -8.37 -1.43 -12.59
C PRO A 162 -9.67 -2.05 -13.07
N GLN A 163 -9.76 -2.33 -14.37
CA GLN A 163 -10.89 -3.01 -14.98
C GLN A 163 -11.06 -4.45 -14.50
N GLU A 164 -9.97 -5.21 -14.39
CA GLU A 164 -10.00 -6.58 -13.90
C GLU A 164 -10.34 -6.63 -12.41
N VAL A 165 -9.73 -5.75 -11.61
CA VAL A 165 -10.02 -5.61 -10.18
C VAL A 165 -11.49 -5.26 -9.96
N ARG A 166 -12.03 -4.27 -10.70
CA ARG A 166 -13.44 -3.93 -10.67
C ARG A 166 -14.33 -5.13 -11.01
N ASN A 167 -13.99 -5.86 -12.07
CA ASN A 167 -14.77 -7.02 -12.52
C ASN A 167 -14.73 -8.16 -11.49
N GLN A 168 -13.61 -8.37 -10.80
CA GLN A 168 -13.50 -9.36 -9.72
C GLN A 168 -14.32 -8.92 -8.51
N ALA A 169 -14.17 -7.69 -8.06
CA ALA A 169 -14.91 -7.14 -6.94
C ALA A 169 -16.43 -7.16 -7.18
N SER A 170 -16.90 -6.87 -8.40
CA SER A 170 -18.32 -6.88 -8.75
C SER A 170 -19.00 -8.24 -8.61
N LYS A 171 -18.26 -9.34 -8.58
CA LYS A 171 -18.79 -10.71 -8.38
C LYS A 171 -19.13 -10.97 -6.91
N LEU A 172 -18.60 -10.19 -5.99
CA LEU A 172 -18.88 -10.31 -4.56
C LEU A 172 -20.22 -9.65 -4.24
N SER A 173 -21.13 -10.37 -3.62
CA SER A 173 -22.51 -9.94 -3.38
C SER A 173 -22.65 -8.90 -2.25
N SER A 174 -21.67 -8.81 -1.35
CA SER A 174 -21.71 -7.96 -0.16
C SER A 174 -20.68 -6.84 -0.23
N ALA A 175 -21.04 -5.64 0.23
CA ALA A 175 -20.20 -4.46 0.17
C ALA A 175 -18.90 -4.59 0.99
N ARG A 176 -19.00 -5.07 2.25
CA ARG A 176 -17.83 -5.23 3.13
C ARG A 176 -16.79 -6.23 2.60
N PRO A 177 -17.12 -7.47 2.21
CA PRO A 177 -16.17 -8.37 1.55
C PRO A 177 -15.58 -7.81 0.27
N ARG A 178 -16.36 -7.03 -0.49
CA ARG A 178 -15.88 -6.35 -1.70
C ARG A 178 -14.78 -5.34 -1.39
N ALA A 179 -14.99 -4.47 -0.40
CA ALA A 179 -13.99 -3.49 0.02
C ALA A 179 -12.72 -4.16 0.59
N LEU A 180 -12.86 -5.22 1.38
CA LEU A 180 -11.72 -5.98 1.89
C LEU A 180 -10.92 -6.63 0.75
N SER A 181 -11.58 -7.27 -0.22
CA SER A 181 -10.90 -7.82 -1.39
C SER A 181 -10.15 -6.76 -2.20
N LEU A 182 -10.69 -5.54 -2.27
CA LEU A 182 -10.00 -4.41 -2.91
C LEU A 182 -8.76 -3.99 -2.11
N SER A 183 -8.86 -3.86 -0.78
CA SER A 183 -7.71 -3.50 0.05
C SER A 183 -6.58 -4.53 -0.04
N ASP A 184 -6.92 -5.82 -0.10
CA ASP A 184 -5.95 -6.89 -0.32
C ASP A 184 -5.26 -6.78 -1.70
N THR A 185 -6.02 -6.40 -2.73
CA THR A 185 -5.47 -6.21 -4.08
C THR A 185 -4.61 -4.95 -4.18
N LEU A 186 -5.01 -3.88 -3.50
CA LEU A 186 -4.29 -2.62 -3.45
C LEU A 186 -3.31 -2.55 -2.25
N PHE A 187 -2.76 -3.69 -1.81
CA PHE A 187 -1.88 -3.82 -0.65
C PHE A 187 -0.73 -2.80 -0.60
N MET A 188 -0.26 -2.37 -1.78
CA MET A 188 0.81 -1.37 -1.92
C MET A 188 0.36 0.06 -1.58
N GLY A 189 -0.92 0.28 -1.34
CA GLY A 189 -1.53 1.62 -1.20
C GLY A 189 -2.03 2.21 -2.52
N GLY A 190 -3.04 3.06 -2.44
CA GLY A 190 -3.65 3.69 -3.62
C GLY A 190 -2.67 4.42 -4.52
N PRO A 191 -1.76 5.28 -3.99
CA PRO A 191 -0.79 6.00 -4.82
C PRO A 191 0.15 5.09 -5.61
N SER A 192 0.65 4.01 -5.01
CA SER A 192 1.51 3.04 -5.70
C SER A 192 0.73 2.26 -6.76
N TYR A 193 -0.51 1.86 -6.46
CA TYR A 193 -1.37 1.21 -7.45
C TYR A 193 -1.64 2.12 -8.64
N MET A 194 -1.93 3.41 -8.40
CA MET A 194 -2.11 4.42 -9.46
C MET A 194 -0.81 4.71 -10.24
N ALA A 195 0.35 4.48 -9.65
CA ALA A 195 1.63 4.53 -10.36
C ALA A 195 1.87 3.31 -11.27
N CYS A 196 1.25 2.16 -10.95
CA CYS A 196 1.24 0.99 -11.82
C CYS A 196 0.27 1.14 -13.00
N TYR A 197 -0.89 1.75 -12.73
CA TYR A 197 -2.01 1.90 -13.67
C TYR A 197 -2.48 3.36 -13.63
N PRO A 198 -2.02 4.21 -14.55
CA PRO A 198 -2.38 5.62 -14.57
C PRO A 198 -3.88 5.84 -14.60
N VAL A 199 -4.37 6.78 -13.77
CA VAL A 199 -5.80 7.00 -13.55
C VAL A 199 -6.52 7.52 -14.79
N ASP A 200 -5.82 8.29 -15.62
CA ASP A 200 -6.34 8.86 -16.87
C ASP A 200 -6.64 7.79 -17.94
N GLU A 201 -6.05 6.60 -17.83
CA GLU A 201 -6.31 5.48 -18.73
C GLU A 201 -7.68 4.83 -18.49
N ASP A 202 -8.20 4.84 -17.24
CA ASP A 202 -9.52 4.28 -16.93
C ASP A 202 -10.22 4.97 -15.75
N ILE A 203 -10.59 6.22 -15.94
CA ILE A 203 -11.35 7.03 -14.96
C ILE A 203 -12.63 6.32 -14.49
N ALA A 204 -13.26 5.54 -15.36
CA ALA A 204 -14.52 4.88 -15.01
C ALA A 204 -14.29 3.72 -14.02
N ALA A 205 -13.31 2.87 -14.28
CA ALA A 205 -12.99 1.78 -13.36
C ALA A 205 -12.54 2.32 -12.01
N TYR A 206 -11.67 3.33 -11.98
CA TYR A 206 -11.26 3.96 -10.71
C TYR A 206 -12.43 4.56 -9.93
N ASN A 207 -13.39 5.22 -10.59
CA ASN A 207 -14.59 5.73 -9.92
C ASN A 207 -15.39 4.58 -9.29
N ASP A 208 -15.50 3.44 -9.96
CA ASP A 208 -16.20 2.27 -9.45
C ASP A 208 -15.43 1.62 -8.28
N LEU A 209 -14.09 1.57 -8.34
CA LEU A 209 -13.27 1.09 -7.22
C LEU A 209 -13.47 1.98 -5.98
N GLY A 210 -13.42 3.30 -6.13
CA GLY A 210 -13.73 4.23 -5.04
C GLY A 210 -15.14 4.04 -4.49
N PHE A 211 -16.13 3.83 -5.35
CA PHE A 211 -17.50 3.53 -4.93
C PHE A 211 -17.59 2.23 -4.12
N TYR A 212 -16.92 1.16 -4.53
CA TYR A 212 -16.92 -0.11 -3.80
C TYR A 212 -16.24 -0.01 -2.43
N PHE A 213 -15.18 0.78 -2.31
CA PHE A 213 -14.60 1.10 -1.01
C PHE A 213 -15.60 1.84 -0.11
N ALA A 214 -16.20 2.91 -0.62
CA ALA A 214 -17.16 3.73 0.12
C ALA A 214 -18.40 2.93 0.55
N GLU A 215 -18.94 2.08 -0.33
CA GLU A 215 -20.07 1.20 -0.03
C GLU A 215 -19.73 0.20 1.10
N GLY A 216 -18.49 -0.26 1.18
CA GLY A 216 -17.98 -1.13 2.25
C GLY A 216 -17.60 -0.40 3.54
N GLY A 217 -17.75 0.93 3.59
CA GLY A 217 -17.42 1.78 4.74
C GLY A 217 -15.97 2.29 4.75
N GLU A 218 -15.17 1.98 3.73
CA GLU A 218 -13.76 2.35 3.63
C GLU A 218 -13.60 3.72 2.93
N HIS A 219 -14.20 4.76 3.54
CA HIS A 219 -14.28 6.09 2.93
C HIS A 219 -12.92 6.78 2.73
N LEU A 220 -11.93 6.50 3.58
CA LEU A 220 -10.58 7.04 3.41
C LEU A 220 -9.88 6.45 2.18
N TRP A 221 -10.04 5.15 1.93
CA TRP A 221 -9.58 4.51 0.69
C TRP A 221 -10.26 5.10 -0.54
N ALA A 222 -11.58 5.29 -0.45
CA ALA A 222 -12.35 5.93 -1.53
C ALA A 222 -11.82 7.33 -1.83
N MET A 223 -11.54 8.14 -0.80
CA MET A 223 -11.05 9.51 -0.97
C MET A 223 -9.67 9.57 -1.62
N GLN A 224 -8.75 8.66 -1.32
CA GLN A 224 -7.45 8.60 -2.03
C GLN A 224 -7.61 8.49 -3.56
N ILE A 225 -8.60 7.70 -3.99
CA ILE A 225 -8.92 7.54 -5.41
C ILE A 225 -9.64 8.77 -5.95
N TYR A 226 -10.64 9.25 -5.23
CA TYR A 226 -11.48 10.35 -5.69
C TYR A 226 -10.73 11.68 -5.81
N GLU A 227 -9.81 11.98 -4.90
CA GLU A 227 -8.96 13.17 -4.98
C GLU A 227 -8.19 13.20 -6.31
N LYS A 228 -7.61 12.07 -6.69
CA LYS A 228 -6.92 11.98 -7.98
C LYS A 228 -7.85 12.09 -9.18
N LEU A 229 -9.06 11.53 -9.07
CA LEU A 229 -10.08 11.66 -10.13
C LEU A 229 -10.61 13.09 -10.24
N LEU A 230 -10.71 13.84 -9.14
CA LEU A 230 -11.12 15.25 -9.16
C LEU A 230 -10.13 16.14 -9.89
N ASP A 231 -8.82 15.85 -9.77
CA ASP A 231 -7.78 16.54 -10.54
C ASP A 231 -7.97 16.37 -12.06
N LEU A 232 -8.38 15.18 -12.49
CA LEU A 232 -8.47 14.80 -13.90
C LEU A 232 -9.86 15.09 -14.50
N ALA A 233 -10.91 14.88 -13.72
CA ALA A 233 -12.30 14.94 -14.20
C ALA A 233 -13.24 15.63 -13.20
N PRO A 234 -12.97 16.89 -12.81
CA PRO A 234 -13.72 17.59 -11.75
C PRO A 234 -15.20 17.79 -12.05
N ARG A 235 -15.63 17.68 -13.32
CA ARG A 235 -17.03 17.85 -13.73
C ARG A 235 -17.78 16.53 -13.93
N ARG A 236 -17.19 15.40 -13.58
CA ARG A 236 -17.83 14.08 -13.71
C ARG A 236 -18.94 13.94 -12.66
N ILE A 237 -20.20 13.89 -13.12
CA ILE A 237 -21.38 13.92 -12.24
C ILE A 237 -21.37 12.77 -11.20
N PRO A 238 -21.17 11.48 -11.56
CA PRO A 238 -21.13 10.41 -10.57
C PRO A 238 -20.01 10.60 -9.52
N LEU A 239 -18.86 11.15 -9.91
CA LEU A 239 -17.75 11.42 -9.01
C LEU A 239 -18.15 12.44 -7.94
N GLN A 240 -18.83 13.52 -8.32
CA GLN A 240 -19.26 14.56 -7.37
C GLN A 240 -20.18 14.00 -6.27
N LEU A 241 -21.10 13.10 -6.64
CA LEU A 241 -21.97 12.44 -5.67
C LEU A 241 -21.19 11.50 -4.75
N ASN A 242 -20.31 10.68 -5.31
CA ASN A 242 -19.51 9.71 -4.57
C ASN A 242 -18.56 10.39 -3.58
N VAL A 243 -17.91 11.48 -3.99
CA VAL A 243 -17.09 12.34 -3.12
C VAL A 243 -17.92 12.93 -1.99
N ALA A 244 -19.08 13.50 -2.30
CA ALA A 244 -19.96 14.10 -1.30
C ALA A 244 -20.43 13.07 -0.25
N ASP A 245 -20.80 11.86 -0.68
CA ASP A 245 -21.21 10.79 0.22
C ASP A 245 -20.08 10.35 1.14
N SER A 246 -18.86 10.23 0.62
CA SER A 246 -17.68 9.84 1.41
C SER A 246 -17.25 10.93 2.39
N LEU A 247 -17.22 12.20 1.95
CA LEU A 247 -16.92 13.33 2.84
C LEU A 247 -17.94 13.44 3.96
N TRP A 248 -19.21 13.22 3.65
CA TRP A 248 -20.28 13.22 4.66
C TRP A 248 -20.07 12.14 5.71
N ALA A 249 -19.75 10.92 5.29
CA ALA A 249 -19.46 9.80 6.18
C ALA A 249 -18.22 10.04 7.07
N LEU A 250 -17.25 10.80 6.57
CA LEU A 250 -16.06 11.22 7.30
C LEU A 250 -16.28 12.44 8.21
N GLY A 251 -17.52 12.96 8.31
CA GLY A 251 -17.86 14.13 9.14
C GLY A 251 -17.44 15.47 8.52
N ARG A 252 -16.93 15.49 7.30
CA ARG A 252 -16.53 16.71 6.55
C ARG A 252 -17.75 17.33 5.85
N HIS A 253 -18.74 17.75 6.62
CA HIS A 253 -20.07 18.09 6.11
C HIS A 253 -20.06 19.32 5.18
N ASP A 254 -19.27 20.34 5.46
CA ASP A 254 -19.22 21.57 4.64
C ASP A 254 -18.60 21.29 3.26
N ASP A 255 -17.53 20.48 3.24
CA ASP A 255 -16.94 20.03 1.98
C ASP A 255 -17.94 19.17 1.19
N ALA A 256 -18.63 18.25 1.88
CA ALA A 256 -19.65 17.41 1.26
C ALA A 256 -20.79 18.24 0.62
N LYS A 257 -21.29 19.28 1.31
CA LYS A 257 -22.31 20.19 0.79
C LYS A 257 -21.87 20.85 -0.52
N SER A 258 -20.61 21.26 -0.60
CA SER A 258 -20.06 21.83 -1.83
C SER A 258 -20.16 20.87 -3.02
N HIS A 259 -19.81 19.61 -2.82
CA HIS A 259 -19.88 18.57 -3.86
C HIS A 259 -21.34 18.17 -4.17
N TYR A 260 -22.23 18.11 -3.17
CA TYR A 260 -23.67 17.89 -3.41
C TYR A 260 -24.28 19.01 -4.24
N ALA A 261 -23.91 20.27 -4.01
CA ALA A 261 -24.38 21.40 -4.80
C ALA A 261 -23.96 21.29 -6.27
N ILE A 262 -22.68 21.00 -6.51
CA ILE A 262 -22.16 20.78 -7.88
C ILE A 262 -22.90 19.63 -8.57
N TYR A 263 -23.10 18.51 -7.86
CA TYR A 263 -23.83 17.35 -8.36
C TYR A 263 -25.28 17.74 -8.72
N ARG A 264 -26.01 18.36 -7.79
CA ARG A 264 -27.42 18.78 -7.98
C ARG A 264 -27.55 19.70 -9.19
N ASP A 265 -26.74 20.76 -9.27
CA ASP A 265 -26.79 21.74 -10.34
C ASP A 265 -26.49 21.10 -11.71
N ALA A 266 -25.52 20.18 -11.77
CA ALA A 266 -25.26 19.42 -12.99
C ALA A 266 -26.39 18.47 -13.37
N MET A 267 -27.07 17.85 -12.39
CA MET A 267 -28.24 16.99 -12.65
C MET A 267 -29.44 17.77 -13.14
N LEU A 268 -29.75 18.95 -12.58
CA LEU A 268 -30.87 19.78 -13.00
C LEU A 268 -30.74 20.22 -14.46
N THR A 269 -29.53 20.33 -14.99
CA THR A 269 -29.30 20.65 -16.41
C THR A 269 -29.45 19.46 -17.36
N LYS A 270 -29.34 18.22 -16.87
CA LYS A 270 -29.25 17.01 -17.72
C LYS A 270 -30.41 16.04 -17.54
N ALA A 271 -31.13 16.12 -16.42
CA ALA A 271 -32.15 15.13 -16.08
C ALA A 271 -33.28 15.75 -15.25
N PRO A 272 -34.46 15.13 -15.22
CA PRO A 272 -35.53 15.53 -14.30
C PRO A 272 -35.09 15.51 -12.84
N ALA A 273 -35.58 16.46 -12.04
CA ALA A 273 -35.21 16.60 -10.63
C ALA A 273 -35.45 15.34 -9.77
N ASN A 274 -36.44 14.52 -10.15
CA ASN A 274 -36.75 13.26 -9.46
C ASN A 274 -35.67 12.17 -9.56
N ARG A 275 -34.59 12.42 -10.31
CA ARG A 275 -33.40 11.53 -10.37
C ARG A 275 -32.31 11.94 -9.39
N ILE A 276 -32.48 13.03 -8.66
CA ILE A 276 -31.55 13.44 -7.60
C ILE A 276 -31.88 12.61 -6.35
N PRO A 277 -30.93 11.89 -5.75
CA PRO A 277 -31.20 11.13 -4.54
C PRO A 277 -31.61 12.05 -3.38
N ASP A 278 -32.65 11.65 -2.62
CA ASP A 278 -33.18 12.42 -1.48
C ASP A 278 -32.08 12.84 -0.49
N ARG A 279 -31.10 11.99 -0.26
CA ARG A 279 -29.97 12.30 0.65
C ARG A 279 -29.15 13.51 0.19
N ALA A 280 -29.03 13.74 -1.10
CA ALA A 280 -28.30 14.91 -1.61
C ALA A 280 -29.08 16.21 -1.31
N GLU A 281 -30.38 16.20 -1.47
CA GLU A 281 -31.25 17.36 -1.14
C GLU A 281 -31.33 17.60 0.38
N LEU A 282 -31.42 16.52 1.18
CA LEU A 282 -31.53 16.62 2.64
C LEU A 282 -30.26 17.18 3.26
N ARG A 283 -29.08 16.75 2.74
CA ARG A 283 -27.78 17.16 3.27
C ARG A 283 -27.34 18.56 2.84
N LEU A 284 -28.03 19.17 1.85
CA LEU A 284 -27.83 20.56 1.44
C LEU A 284 -28.56 21.58 2.35
N LYS A 285 -29.52 21.13 3.13
CA LYS A 285 -30.22 21.94 4.11
C LYS A 285 -29.39 22.14 5.36
#